data_10a7453d4a5c4eaf149ef22b63301a76
#
_entry.id   10a7453d4a5c4eaf149ef22b63301a76
#
_cell.length_a   1.000
_cell.length_b   1.000
_cell.length_c   1.000
_cell.angle_alpha   90.00
_cell.angle_beta   90.00
_cell.angle_gamma   90.00
#
_symmetry.space_group_name_H-M   'P 1'
#
loop_
_entity.id
_entity.type
_entity.pdbx_description
1 polymer ?
#
loop_
_entity_poly.entity_id
_entity_poly.type
_entity_poly.pdbx_seq_one_letter_code
_entity_poly.pdbx_strand_id
1 'polypeptide(L)' 'MNYSYNTKGTCSSKIDFEIDENNLVRNVKYTGGCNGNLKAISALVEGQPKEKVIKLLKGIKCGFKDTSCGDQLARALENI' A
#
# COMPACT_ATOMS: atom_id res chain seq x y z
N MET A 1 -7.76 13.22 2.52
CA MET A 1 -6.67 13.71 1.69
C MET A 1 -6.14 12.64 0.76
N ASN A 2 -5.92 12.98 -0.48
CA ASN A 2 -5.49 12.01 -1.50
C ASN A 2 -3.99 12.04 -1.68
N TYR A 3 -3.38 10.87 -1.80
CA TYR A 3 -1.95 10.72 -1.97
C TYR A 3 -1.64 9.82 -3.15
N SER A 4 -0.47 10.01 -3.73
CA SER A 4 0.03 9.18 -4.82
C SER A 4 1.50 8.87 -4.55
N TYR A 5 1.89 7.61 -4.69
CA TYR A 5 3.24 7.17 -4.38
C TYR A 5 3.78 6.31 -5.50
N ASN A 6 4.95 6.67 -6.02
CA ASN A 6 5.62 5.87 -7.05
C ASN A 6 6.37 4.72 -6.39
N THR A 7 6.00 3.50 -6.72
CA THR A 7 6.64 2.30 -6.15
C THR A 7 7.99 2.04 -6.81
N LYS A 8 8.84 1.32 -6.07
CA LYS A 8 10.15 0.90 -6.57
C LYS A 8 10.40 -0.55 -6.18
N GLY A 9 10.98 -1.31 -7.11
CA GLY A 9 11.36 -2.69 -6.86
C GLY A 9 10.19 -3.68 -6.85
N THR A 10 9.02 -3.28 -7.36
CA THR A 10 7.83 -4.14 -7.42
C THR A 10 7.25 -4.15 -8.82
N CYS A 11 6.31 -5.05 -9.07
CA CYS A 11 5.62 -5.12 -10.35
C CYS A 11 4.60 -4.00 -10.56
N SER A 12 4.11 -3.38 -9.49
CA SER A 12 3.28 -2.18 -9.61
C SER A 12 4.15 -0.94 -9.81
N SER A 13 3.58 0.12 -10.39
CA SER A 13 4.32 1.36 -10.66
C SER A 13 3.89 2.50 -9.76
N LYS A 14 2.66 2.49 -9.26
CA LYS A 14 2.11 3.59 -8.47
C LYS A 14 1.03 3.08 -7.52
N ILE A 15 0.90 3.75 -6.39
CA ILE A 15 -0.19 3.52 -5.44
C ILE A 15 -0.91 4.84 -5.20
N ASP A 16 -2.22 4.86 -5.41
CA ASP A 16 -3.08 5.98 -5.03
C ASP A 16 -3.90 5.58 -3.82
N PHE A 17 -4.02 6.45 -2.86
CA PHE A 17 -4.78 6.16 -1.65
C PHE A 17 -5.26 7.44 -0.97
N GLU A 18 -6.18 7.29 -0.03
CA GLU A 18 -6.68 8.40 0.77
C GLU A 18 -6.49 8.09 2.25
N ILE A 19 -6.26 9.13 3.05
CA ILE A 19 -6.32 9.04 4.50
C ILE A 19 -7.44 9.96 4.95
N ASP A 20 -8.41 9.42 5.67
CA ASP A 20 -9.54 10.21 6.15
C ASP A 20 -9.21 10.95 7.45
N GLU A 21 -10.16 11.71 7.95
CA GLU A 21 -9.98 12.53 9.16
C GLU A 21 -9.75 11.70 10.42
N ASN A 22 -10.04 10.40 10.38
CA ASN A 22 -9.80 9.48 11.49
C ASN A 22 -8.52 8.67 11.33
N ASN A 23 -7.65 9.04 10.39
CA ASN A 23 -6.41 8.32 10.06
C ASN A 23 -6.66 6.89 9.56
N LEU A 24 -7.79 6.68 8.91
CA LEU A 24 -8.11 5.39 8.28
C LEU A 24 -7.72 5.43 6.81
N VAL A 25 -7.18 4.31 6.34
CA VAL A 25 -6.79 4.15 4.93
C VAL A 25 -8.03 3.89 4.09
N ARG A 26 -8.17 4.63 2.98
CA ARG A 26 -9.32 4.52 2.08
C ARG A 26 -8.88 4.48 0.63
N ASN A 27 -9.63 3.77 -0.17
CA ASN A 27 -9.55 3.80 -1.64
C ASN A 27 -8.14 3.53 -2.19
N VAL A 28 -7.47 2.53 -1.66
CA VAL A 28 -6.17 2.12 -2.17
C VAL A 28 -6.32 1.55 -3.57
N LYS A 29 -5.53 2.06 -4.50
CA LYS A 29 -5.54 1.62 -5.89
C LYS A 29 -4.12 1.52 -6.42
N TYR A 30 -3.75 0.34 -6.87
CA TYR A 30 -2.45 0.11 -7.50
C TYR A 30 -2.54 0.27 -9.01
N THR A 31 -1.49 0.80 -9.60
CA THR A 31 -1.34 0.84 -11.06
C THR A 31 -0.30 -0.21 -11.45
N GLY A 32 -0.69 -1.14 -12.32
CA GLY A 32 0.17 -2.25 -12.75
C GLY A 32 0.25 -3.37 -11.72
N GLY A 33 1.05 -4.38 -12.01
CA GLY A 33 1.32 -5.48 -11.09
C GLY A 33 0.29 -6.61 -11.13
N CYS A 34 0.32 -7.45 -10.08
CA CYS A 34 -0.57 -8.62 -9.95
C CYS A 34 -1.97 -8.20 -9.55
N ASN A 35 -2.86 -8.11 -10.50
CA ASN A 35 -4.19 -7.55 -10.33
C ASN A 35 -4.97 -8.17 -9.17
N GLY A 36 -4.99 -9.50 -9.07
CA GLY A 36 -5.73 -10.20 -8.03
C GLY A 36 -5.18 -9.93 -6.63
N ASN A 37 -3.86 -10.05 -6.45
CA ASN A 37 -3.22 -9.81 -5.15
C ASN A 37 -3.35 -8.35 -4.72
N LEU A 38 -3.23 -7.42 -5.65
CA LEU A 38 -3.32 -5.99 -5.32
C LEU A 38 -4.75 -5.59 -4.96
N LYS A 39 -5.74 -6.19 -5.59
CA LYS A 39 -7.14 -5.99 -5.20
C LYS A 39 -7.41 -6.55 -3.80
N ALA A 40 -6.83 -7.70 -3.48
CA ALA A 40 -6.97 -8.31 -2.15
C ALA A 40 -6.36 -7.40 -1.07
N ILE A 41 -5.16 -6.87 -1.30
CA ILE A 41 -4.53 -5.94 -0.37
C ILE A 41 -5.41 -4.70 -0.19
N SER A 42 -5.88 -4.13 -1.28
CA SER A 42 -6.72 -2.92 -1.25
C SER A 42 -8.00 -3.15 -0.44
N ALA A 43 -8.62 -4.32 -0.59
CA ALA A 43 -9.83 -4.67 0.15
C ALA A 43 -9.56 -4.88 1.64
N LEU A 44 -8.44 -5.53 1.97
CA LEU A 44 -8.09 -5.83 3.37
C LEU A 44 -7.71 -4.58 4.15
N VAL A 45 -7.09 -3.60 3.52
CA VAL A 45 -6.66 -2.38 4.21
C VAL A 45 -7.74 -1.29 4.23
N GLU A 46 -8.82 -1.45 3.48
CA GLU A 46 -9.89 -0.47 3.45
C GLU A 46 -10.46 -0.23 4.85
N GLY A 47 -10.45 1.03 5.28
CA GLY A 47 -10.98 1.40 6.59
C GLY A 47 -10.11 1.02 7.78
N GLN A 48 -8.88 0.55 7.54
CA GLN A 48 -7.97 0.19 8.63
C GLN A 48 -7.14 1.39 9.07
N PRO A 49 -6.78 1.46 10.35
CA PRO A 49 -5.88 2.53 10.83
C PRO A 49 -4.54 2.51 10.11
N LYS A 50 -4.04 3.68 9.76
CA LYS A 50 -2.77 3.83 9.06
C LYS A 50 -1.63 3.08 9.76
N GLU A 51 -1.51 3.23 11.07
CA GLU A 51 -0.45 2.60 11.86
C GLU A 51 -0.53 1.08 11.81
N LYS A 52 -1.74 0.52 11.79
CA LYS A 52 -1.94 -0.92 11.71
C LYS A 52 -1.50 -1.45 10.35
N VAL A 53 -1.83 -0.75 9.26
CA VAL A 53 -1.43 -1.14 7.92
C VAL A 53 0.09 -1.12 7.80
N ILE A 54 0.74 -0.08 8.30
CA ILE A 54 2.21 0.02 8.32
C ILE A 54 2.81 -1.17 9.07
N LYS A 55 2.31 -1.46 10.25
CA LYS A 55 2.83 -2.54 11.10
C LYS A 55 2.71 -3.91 10.43
N LEU A 56 1.59 -4.16 9.75
CA LEU A 56 1.32 -5.45 9.14
C LEU A 56 2.07 -5.68 7.83
N LEU A 57 2.30 -4.63 7.05
CA LEU A 57 2.81 -4.77 5.70
C LEU A 57 4.30 -4.40 5.56
N LYS A 58 4.84 -3.60 6.46
CA LYS A 58 6.22 -3.17 6.37
C LYS A 58 7.17 -4.35 6.51
N GLY A 59 8.13 -4.43 5.61
CA GLY A 59 9.14 -5.49 5.62
C GLY A 59 8.75 -6.78 4.92
N ILE A 60 7.53 -6.87 4.41
CA ILE A 60 7.12 -8.05 3.63
C ILE A 60 7.83 -8.01 2.27
N LYS A 61 8.52 -9.09 1.94
CA LYS A 61 9.27 -9.21 0.69
C LYS A 61 8.57 -10.14 -0.28
N CYS A 62 8.69 -9.85 -1.57
CA CYS A 62 8.11 -10.66 -2.63
C CYS A 62 9.22 -11.48 -3.31
N GLY A 63 9.28 -12.78 -3.04
CA GLY A 63 10.29 -13.67 -3.61
C GLY A 63 11.70 -13.21 -3.24
N PHE A 64 12.53 -12.96 -4.25
CA PHE A 64 13.92 -12.50 -4.07
C PHE A 64 14.05 -10.98 -4.00
N LYS A 65 12.95 -10.25 -4.10
CA LYS A 65 12.97 -8.78 -4.05
C LYS A 65 13.12 -8.30 -2.62
N ASP A 66 13.72 -7.14 -2.43
CA ASP A 66 13.90 -6.52 -1.12
C ASP A 66 12.62 -5.88 -0.57
N THR A 67 11.57 -5.83 -1.37
CA THR A 67 10.32 -5.18 -1.03
C THR A 67 9.15 -5.92 -1.69
N SER A 68 7.94 -5.44 -1.45
CA SER A 68 6.71 -5.94 -2.07
C SER A 68 5.74 -4.80 -2.27
N CYS A 69 4.66 -5.05 -3.00
CA CYS A 69 3.60 -4.03 -3.15
C CYS A 69 3.01 -3.65 -1.79
N GLY A 70 2.86 -4.60 -0.86
CA GLY A 70 2.40 -4.31 0.49
C GLY A 70 3.40 -3.47 1.27
N ASP A 71 4.68 -3.83 1.23
CA ASP A 71 5.75 -3.06 1.87
C ASP A 71 5.82 -1.64 1.31
N GLN A 72 5.65 -1.47 0.00
CA GLN A 72 5.64 -0.15 -0.64
C GLN A 72 4.47 0.70 -0.13
N LEU A 73 3.30 0.11 0.07
CA LEU A 73 2.16 0.82 0.65
C LEU A 73 2.50 1.28 2.08
N ALA A 74 3.10 0.41 2.89
CA ALA A 74 3.51 0.78 4.25
C ALA A 74 4.51 1.93 4.24
N ARG A 75 5.48 1.91 3.34
CA ARG A 75 6.46 3.00 3.21
C ARG A 75 5.80 4.30 2.76
N ALA A 76 4.84 4.23 1.86
CA ALA A 76 4.08 5.40 1.43
C ALA A 76 3.32 6.01 2.61
N LEU A 77 2.70 5.18 3.43
CA LEU A 77 1.95 5.65 4.60
C LEU A 77 2.88 6.27 5.66
N GLU A 78 4.10 5.76 5.80
CA GLU A 78 5.07 6.32 6.74
C GLU A 78 5.56 7.71 6.34
N ASN A 79 5.50 8.03 5.05
CA ASN A 79 6.07 9.27 4.50
C ASN A 79 5.07 10.43 4.41
N ILE A 80 3.89 10.26 4.97
CA ILE A 80 2.86 11.30 4.92
C ILE A 80 2.58 11.93 6.28
#